data_492c971b3a25ffeed7eb43ae73015447
#
_entry.id   492c971b3a25ffeed7eb43ae73015447
#
_cell.length_a   1.000
_cell.length_b   1.000
_cell.length_c   1.000
_cell.angle_alpha   90.00
_cell.angle_beta   90.00
_cell.angle_gamma   90.00
#
_symmetry.space_group_name_H-M   'P 1'
#
loop_
_entity.id
_entity.type
_entity.pdbx_description
1 polymer ?
#
loop_
_entity_poly.entity_id
_entity_poly.type
_entity_poly.pdbx_seq_one_letter_code
_entity_poly.pdbx_strand_id
1 'polypeptide(L)'
;MKKILLLSTLLLGVFISIQAQDTTLTQFTGKFKFAEGSPVQEVVINADNGALVAVSAMGTFVLQKTGEDQFFIAEFQAPVVYKRDSNKKVVGLAINANGMVLEAVKVEAASFVDEKMLYFTR
;
A
#
# COMPACT_ATOMS: atom_id res chain seq x y z
N MET A 1 -23.41 -39.40 9.11
CA MET A 1 -21.96 -39.36 8.95
C MET A 1 -21.50 -38.55 7.74
N LYS A 2 -22.09 -38.82 6.57
CA LYS A 2 -21.72 -38.06 5.35
C LYS A 2 -22.04 -36.57 5.46
N LYS A 3 -23.11 -36.21 6.16
CA LYS A 3 -23.51 -34.82 6.35
C LYS A 3 -22.53 -34.04 7.19
N ILE A 4 -21.88 -34.66 8.16
CA ILE A 4 -20.90 -34.04 9.02
C ILE A 4 -19.62 -33.70 8.25
N LEU A 5 -19.22 -34.57 7.34
CA LEU A 5 -18.05 -34.34 6.50
C LEU A 5 -18.24 -33.13 5.57
N LEU A 6 -19.46 -32.99 5.03
CA LEU A 6 -19.78 -31.86 4.16
C LEU A 6 -19.70 -30.52 4.89
N LEU A 7 -20.16 -30.49 6.14
CA LEU A 7 -20.09 -29.29 6.99
C LEU A 7 -18.65 -28.88 7.27
N SER A 8 -17.80 -29.87 7.51
CA SER A 8 -16.39 -29.60 7.78
C SER A 8 -15.70 -28.97 6.58
N THR A 9 -16.02 -29.41 5.39
CA THR A 9 -15.45 -28.86 4.15
C THR A 9 -15.87 -27.41 3.94
N LEU A 10 -17.09 -27.06 4.27
CA LEU A 10 -17.60 -25.69 4.15
C LEU A 10 -16.86 -24.73 5.07
N LEU A 11 -16.57 -25.15 6.28
CA LEU A 11 -15.83 -24.32 7.24
C LEU A 11 -14.42 -23.97 6.75
N LEU A 12 -13.75 -24.92 6.12
CA LEU A 12 -12.42 -24.68 5.57
C LEU A 12 -12.44 -23.64 4.47
N GLY A 13 -13.48 -23.63 3.65
CA GLY A 13 -13.61 -22.63 2.59
C GLY A 13 -13.70 -21.20 3.11
N VAL A 14 -14.34 -21.00 4.25
CA VAL A 14 -14.46 -19.66 4.84
C VAL A 14 -13.13 -19.12 5.30
N PHE A 15 -12.26 -19.96 5.86
CA PHE A 15 -10.93 -19.54 6.29
C PHE A 15 -10.07 -19.05 5.13
N ILE A 16 -10.14 -19.71 3.99
CA ILE A 16 -9.37 -19.32 2.81
C ILE A 16 -9.78 -17.93 2.33
N SER A 17 -11.07 -17.60 2.40
CA SER A 17 -11.57 -16.30 1.98
C SER A 17 -11.01 -15.17 2.83
N ILE A 18 -10.85 -15.37 4.14
CA ILE A 18 -10.32 -14.37 5.06
C ILE A 18 -8.85 -14.07 4.73
N GLN A 19 -8.07 -15.08 4.43
CA GLN A 19 -6.66 -14.90 4.10
C GLN A 19 -6.48 -14.11 2.80
N ALA A 20 -7.37 -14.30 1.84
CA ALA A 20 -7.30 -13.58 0.58
C ALA A 20 -7.48 -12.06 0.77
N GLN A 21 -8.30 -11.65 1.73
CA GLN A 21 -8.53 -10.23 2.01
C GLN A 21 -7.27 -9.53 2.55
N ASP A 22 -6.51 -10.20 3.41
CA ASP A 22 -5.28 -9.62 3.95
C ASP A 22 -4.24 -9.39 2.86
N THR A 23 -4.15 -10.30 1.91
CA THR A 23 -3.19 -10.20 0.82
C THR A 23 -3.48 -8.99 -0.07
N THR A 24 -4.75 -8.59 -0.20
CA THR A 24 -5.16 -7.49 -1.07
C THR A 24 -4.55 -6.16 -0.63
N LEU A 25 -4.48 -5.89 0.67
CA LEU A 25 -3.93 -4.63 1.17
C LEU A 25 -2.41 -4.59 1.09
N THR A 26 -1.75 -5.73 1.14
CA THR A 26 -0.30 -5.80 1.13
C THR A 26 0.30 -5.17 -0.12
N GLN A 27 -0.39 -5.21 -1.24
CA GLN A 27 0.10 -4.62 -2.49
C GLN A 27 0.28 -3.11 -2.40
N PHE A 28 -0.42 -2.44 -1.49
CA PHE A 28 -0.35 -0.99 -1.31
C PHE A 28 0.67 -0.57 -0.26
N THR A 29 1.31 -1.51 0.42
CA THR A 29 2.29 -1.21 1.46
C THR A 29 3.67 -0.99 0.88
N GLY A 30 4.52 -0.34 1.66
CA GLY A 30 5.90 -0.12 1.31
C GLY A 30 6.33 1.31 1.56
N LYS A 31 7.52 1.63 1.11
CA LYS A 31 8.09 2.95 1.25
C LYS A 31 7.92 3.71 -0.07
N PHE A 32 7.43 4.94 0.03
CA PHE A 32 7.21 5.79 -1.14
C PHE A 32 7.99 7.09 -0.96
N LYS A 33 8.70 7.49 -2.01
CA LYS A 33 9.51 8.72 -2.00
C LYS A 33 8.87 9.78 -2.88
N PHE A 34 8.72 10.97 -2.32
CA PHE A 34 8.20 12.12 -3.06
C PHE A 34 9.32 12.84 -3.79
N ALA A 35 8.94 13.67 -4.76
CA ALA A 35 9.87 14.48 -5.51
C ALA A 35 10.57 15.50 -4.62
N GLU A 36 11.74 15.93 -5.04
CA GLU A 36 12.48 16.97 -4.32
C GLU A 36 11.65 18.26 -4.27
N GLY A 37 11.73 18.95 -3.14
CA GLY A 37 10.96 20.16 -2.93
C GLY A 37 9.59 19.93 -2.33
N SER A 38 9.19 18.66 -2.16
CA SER A 38 7.94 18.33 -1.49
C SER A 38 8.04 18.57 0.02
N PRO A 39 6.95 18.97 0.68
CA PRO A 39 6.96 19.16 2.13
C PRO A 39 7.22 17.88 2.90
N VAL A 40 6.93 16.73 2.30
CA VAL A 40 7.23 15.42 2.86
C VAL A 40 8.13 14.70 1.87
N GLN A 41 9.25 14.14 2.34
CA GLN A 41 10.19 13.48 1.47
C GLN A 41 9.85 12.01 1.25
N GLU A 42 9.32 11.35 2.27
CA GLU A 42 8.95 9.95 2.14
C GLU A 42 7.83 9.58 3.10
N VAL A 43 7.12 8.52 2.76
CA VAL A 43 6.06 7.97 3.58
C VAL A 43 6.15 6.44 3.56
N VAL A 44 5.94 5.82 4.71
CA VAL A 44 5.88 4.36 4.82
C VAL A 44 4.42 3.97 5.02
N ILE A 45 3.92 3.10 4.14
CA ILE A 45 2.56 2.62 4.21
C ILE A 45 2.56 1.20 4.75
N ASN A 46 1.83 0.98 5.83
CA ASN A 46 1.70 -0.33 6.47
C ASN A 46 0.24 -0.75 6.51
N ALA A 47 -0.01 -2.05 6.52
CA ALA A 47 -1.35 -2.60 6.72
C ALA A 47 -1.50 -2.97 8.20
N ASP A 48 -2.54 -2.46 8.84
CA ASP A 48 -2.79 -2.69 10.25
C ASP A 48 -4.29 -2.81 10.47
N ASN A 49 -4.72 -3.95 11.05
CA ASN A 49 -6.13 -4.22 11.37
C ASN A 49 -7.08 -3.99 10.20
N GLY A 50 -6.67 -4.40 9.00
CA GLY A 50 -7.51 -4.28 7.81
C GLY A 50 -7.56 -2.90 7.20
N ALA A 51 -6.66 -1.99 7.61
CA ALA A 51 -6.58 -0.64 7.07
C ALA A 51 -5.14 -0.32 6.72
N LEU A 52 -4.96 0.67 5.85
CA LEU A 52 -3.63 1.18 5.54
C LEU A 52 -3.31 2.36 6.44
N VAL A 53 -2.07 2.41 6.92
CA VAL A 53 -1.59 3.47 7.79
C VAL A 53 -0.35 4.08 7.18
N ALA A 54 -0.33 5.40 7.04
CA ALA A 54 0.78 6.15 6.49
C ALA A 54 1.59 6.78 7.62
N VAL A 55 2.89 6.53 7.64
CA VAL A 55 3.81 7.09 8.64
C VAL A 55 4.80 7.98 7.92
N SER A 56 4.86 9.24 8.33
CA SER A 56 5.76 10.22 7.75
C SER A 56 6.30 11.16 8.83
N ALA A 57 7.16 12.09 8.44
CA ALA A 57 7.66 13.11 9.35
C ALA A 57 6.54 14.00 9.91
N MET A 58 5.42 14.10 9.18
CA MET A 58 4.28 14.89 9.61
C MET A 58 3.36 14.14 10.58
N GLY A 59 3.57 12.85 10.77
CA GLY A 59 2.78 12.05 11.68
C GLY A 59 2.26 10.76 11.06
N THR A 60 1.29 10.16 11.72
CA THR A 60 0.69 8.89 11.32
C THR A 60 -0.76 9.12 10.96
N PHE A 61 -1.15 8.67 9.77
CA PHE A 61 -2.49 8.90 9.24
C PHE A 61 -3.08 7.62 8.68
N VAL A 62 -4.40 7.47 8.81
CA VAL A 62 -5.11 6.31 8.26
C VAL A 62 -5.59 6.64 6.86
N LEU A 63 -5.37 5.72 5.92
CA LEU A 63 -5.89 5.82 4.57
C LEU A 63 -7.20 5.04 4.49
N GLN A 64 -8.30 5.76 4.29
CA GLN A 64 -9.62 5.15 4.16
C GLN A 64 -9.85 4.78 2.70
N LYS A 65 -10.24 3.54 2.45
CA LYS A 65 -10.47 3.08 1.08
C LYS A 65 -11.75 3.70 0.54
N THR A 66 -11.64 4.37 -0.60
CA THR A 66 -12.78 5.01 -1.25
C THR A 66 -13.11 4.41 -2.61
N GLY A 67 -12.21 3.61 -3.16
CA GLY A 67 -12.43 2.94 -4.42
C GLY A 67 -11.29 1.98 -4.70
N GLU A 68 -11.29 1.41 -5.90
CA GLU A 68 -10.19 0.57 -6.34
C GLU A 68 -8.97 1.45 -6.57
N ASP A 69 -7.88 1.20 -5.88
CA ASP A 69 -6.66 2.01 -5.94
C ASP A 69 -6.84 3.44 -5.44
N GLN A 70 -7.95 3.73 -4.74
CA GLN A 70 -8.24 5.07 -4.25
C GLN A 70 -8.46 5.05 -2.75
N PHE A 71 -7.85 6.01 -2.08
CA PHE A 71 -7.94 6.16 -0.63
C PHE A 71 -8.12 7.63 -0.27
N PHE A 72 -8.36 7.91 1.00
CA PHE A 72 -8.64 9.26 1.47
C PHE A 72 -8.03 9.46 2.85
N ILE A 73 -7.33 10.58 3.04
CA ILE A 73 -6.77 10.98 4.33
C ILE A 73 -7.66 12.07 4.89
N ALA A 74 -8.42 11.73 5.94
CA ALA A 74 -9.42 12.64 6.49
C ALA A 74 -8.81 13.89 7.10
N GLU A 75 -7.66 13.77 7.73
CA GLU A 75 -7.00 14.89 8.41
C GLU A 75 -6.67 16.04 7.45
N PHE A 76 -6.38 15.74 6.20
CA PHE A 76 -6.04 16.73 5.19
C PHE A 76 -7.10 16.85 4.11
N GLN A 77 -8.19 16.11 4.21
CA GLN A 77 -9.20 16.00 3.16
C GLN A 77 -8.53 15.74 1.81
N ALA A 78 -7.61 14.78 1.81
CA ALA A 78 -6.73 14.54 0.67
C ALA A 78 -7.05 13.19 0.02
N PRO A 79 -7.53 13.20 -1.23
CA PRO A 79 -7.64 11.96 -2.01
C PRO A 79 -6.27 11.42 -2.35
N VAL A 80 -6.14 10.10 -2.30
CA VAL A 80 -4.91 9.39 -2.64
C VAL A 80 -5.23 8.41 -3.76
N VAL A 81 -4.47 8.47 -4.84
CA VAL A 81 -4.65 7.56 -5.97
C VAL A 81 -3.35 6.81 -6.18
N TYR A 82 -3.43 5.47 -6.16
CA TYR A 82 -2.28 4.63 -6.42
C TYR A 82 -2.07 4.45 -7.93
N LYS A 83 -0.82 4.35 -8.33
CA LYS A 83 -0.45 4.16 -9.74
C LYS A 83 0.09 2.76 -9.95
N ARG A 84 -0.24 2.15 -11.08
CA ARG A 84 0.21 0.82 -11.44
C ARG A 84 0.95 0.85 -12.77
N ASP A 85 1.86 -0.09 -12.95
CA ASP A 85 2.55 -0.25 -14.23
C ASP A 85 1.77 -1.17 -15.18
N SER A 86 2.37 -1.51 -16.31
CA SER A 86 1.72 -2.38 -17.29
C SER A 86 1.46 -3.78 -16.77
N ASN A 87 2.16 -4.20 -15.73
CA ASN A 87 1.96 -5.50 -15.09
C ASN A 87 0.97 -5.43 -13.93
N LYS A 88 0.27 -4.31 -13.79
CA LYS A 88 -0.70 -4.05 -12.70
C LYS A 88 -0.06 -4.04 -11.32
N LYS A 89 1.22 -3.79 -11.26
CA LYS A 89 1.94 -3.69 -9.99
C LYS A 89 1.95 -2.25 -9.50
N VAL A 90 1.72 -2.04 -8.21
CA VAL A 90 1.74 -0.70 -7.63
C VAL A 90 3.15 -0.14 -7.67
N VAL A 91 3.33 1.01 -8.31
CA VAL A 91 4.64 1.64 -8.49
C VAL A 91 4.70 3.04 -7.89
N GLY A 92 3.59 3.60 -7.47
CA GLY A 92 3.59 4.93 -6.89
C GLY A 92 2.20 5.36 -6.45
N LEU A 93 2.11 6.58 -5.97
CA LEU A 93 0.83 7.17 -5.57
C LEU A 93 0.87 8.68 -5.77
N ALA A 94 -0.31 9.28 -5.81
CA ALA A 94 -0.47 10.73 -5.88
C ALA A 94 -1.44 11.18 -4.79
N ILE A 95 -1.06 12.21 -4.06
CA ILE A 95 -1.88 12.79 -3.01
C ILE A 95 -2.27 14.21 -3.43
N ASN A 96 -3.57 14.52 -3.43
CA ASN A 96 -4.04 15.85 -3.75
C ASN A 96 -4.46 16.55 -2.45
N ALA A 97 -3.60 17.42 -1.96
CA ALA A 97 -3.85 18.16 -0.72
C ALA A 97 -3.96 19.64 -1.03
N ASN A 98 -5.12 20.22 -0.77
CA ASN A 98 -5.38 21.67 -0.95
C ASN A 98 -5.01 22.16 -2.36
N GLY A 99 -5.33 21.37 -3.37
CA GLY A 99 -5.03 21.73 -4.75
C GLY A 99 -3.60 21.45 -5.18
N MET A 100 -2.76 21.00 -4.28
CA MET A 100 -1.38 20.62 -4.59
C MET A 100 -1.28 19.12 -4.76
N VAL A 101 -0.73 18.68 -5.89
CA VAL A 101 -0.56 17.25 -6.15
C VAL A 101 0.86 16.84 -5.79
N LEU A 102 0.97 15.90 -4.86
CA LEU A 102 2.24 15.33 -4.44
C LEU A 102 2.34 13.92 -5.00
N GLU A 103 3.35 13.68 -5.82
CA GLU A 103 3.54 12.37 -6.41
C GLU A 103 4.71 11.65 -5.75
N ALA A 104 4.51 10.36 -5.46
CA ALA A 104 5.53 9.55 -4.83
C ALA A 104 5.75 8.28 -5.64
N VAL A 105 6.99 7.80 -5.64
CA VAL A 105 7.40 6.58 -6.32
C VAL A 105 7.73 5.53 -5.28
N LYS A 106 7.23 4.31 -5.50
CA LYS A 106 7.49 3.21 -4.58
C LYS A 106 8.95 2.78 -4.66
N VAL A 107 9.59 2.68 -3.50
CA VAL A 107 10.96 2.20 -3.40
C VAL A 107 10.91 0.68 -3.28
N GLU A 108 11.38 -0.01 -4.31
CA GLU A 108 11.40 -1.46 -4.33
C GLU A 108 12.64 -1.98 -3.61
N ALA A 109 12.48 -3.09 -2.90
CA ALA A 109 13.60 -3.74 -2.24
C ALA A 109 14.67 -4.16 -3.25
N ALA A 110 14.24 -4.55 -4.44
CA ALA A 110 15.17 -4.93 -5.52
C ALA A 110 16.04 -3.76 -5.97
N SER A 111 15.44 -2.58 -6.07
CA SER A 111 16.19 -1.37 -6.43
C SER A 111 17.24 -1.03 -5.39
N PHE A 112 16.91 -1.22 -4.13
CA PHE A 112 17.83 -1.00 -3.03
C PHE A 112 19.03 -1.93 -3.11
N VAL A 113 18.79 -3.20 -3.42
CA VAL A 113 19.84 -4.21 -3.57
C VAL A 113 20.75 -3.86 -4.76
N ASP A 114 20.17 -3.40 -5.84
CA ASP A 114 20.93 -3.02 -7.03
C ASP A 114 21.90 -1.88 -6.74
N GLU A 115 21.48 -0.91 -5.97
CA GLU A 115 22.36 0.21 -5.59
C GLU A 115 23.55 -0.29 -4.80
N LYS A 116 23.33 -1.18 -3.85
CA LYS A 116 24.41 -1.75 -3.06
C LYS A 116 25.36 -2.57 -3.90
N MET A 117 24.84 -3.30 -4.86
CA MET A 117 25.67 -4.08 -5.77
C MET A 117 26.57 -3.21 -6.62
N LEU A 118 26.09 -2.04 -7.04
CA LEU A 118 26.89 -1.09 -7.79
C LEU A 118 28.08 -0.62 -6.98
N TYR A 119 27.91 -0.40 -5.69
CA TYR A 119 29.01 0.01 -4.82
C TYR A 119 30.05 -1.09 -4.66
N PHE A 120 29.61 -2.32 -4.59
CA PHE A 120 30.53 -3.46 -4.43
C PHE A 120 31.30 -3.78 -5.69
N THR A 121 30.75 -3.51 -6.83
CA THR A 121 31.44 -3.82 -8.11
C THR A 121 32.52 -2.81 -8.47
N ARG A 122 32.60 -1.73 -7.74
CA ARG A 122 33.65 -0.74 -7.91
C ARG A 122 34.86 -1.11 -7.08
#